data_1bf04ca9f9df4196520c2060ac53e71d
#
_entry.id   1bf04ca9f9df4196520c2060ac53e71d
#
_cell.length_a   1.000
_cell.length_b   1.000
_cell.length_c   1.000
_cell.angle_alpha   90.00
_cell.angle_beta   90.00
_cell.angle_gamma   90.00
#
_symmetry.space_group_name_H-M   'P 1'
#
loop_
_entity.id
_entity.type
_entity.pdbx_description
1 polymer ?
#
loop_
_entity_poly.entity_id
_entity_poly.type
_entity_poly.pdbx_seq_one_letter_code
_entity_poly.pdbx_strand_id
1 'polypeptide(L)'
;FAWPTTGVQLRNVSVGELLCMRHSLYAATPLEFVSCRDIDVVDITVNASPGLSCAVLPNSRNFRFTRFRILPEHGSLIPYASNADGIHVTGLRGTLRLENCSFQNLGDDALNIHSQGATVYRVSGSVIQCYAKRFFSTPESEDGRLEPEWAVPGDVIRIYDGKTFKMKGQFTVKAYDVNKIVSETEVTDIAAGDFLANTAYFAKTTVQNCNIENTRARGLLIETADTVIENCKFYGTAAAAIIAAPDMTVWNEMAPIENLTIKGCAFENCGNSTVNEKCSGVLVTVNHNACGVKHYSPGIHGEVVLRDNLFLR
;
A
#
# COMPACT_ATOMS: atom_id res chain seq x y z
N PHE A 1 -6.57 -16.19 10.31
CA PHE A 1 -6.39 -16.40 8.87
C PHE A 1 -6.01 -17.84 8.64
N ALA A 2 -6.97 -18.66 8.27
CA ALA A 2 -6.64 -19.83 7.51
C ALA A 2 -6.52 -19.38 6.04
N TRP A 3 -5.37 -18.94 5.65
CA TRP A 3 -4.98 -19.26 4.30
C TRP A 3 -5.17 -20.77 4.21
N PRO A 4 -5.91 -21.30 3.23
CA PRO A 4 -5.85 -22.71 3.00
C PRO A 4 -4.38 -23.01 2.69
N THR A 5 -3.62 -23.36 3.69
CA THR A 5 -2.47 -24.20 3.52
C THR A 5 -3.03 -25.55 3.06
N THR A 6 -3.57 -25.55 1.87
CA THR A 6 -3.63 -26.77 1.08
C THR A 6 -2.20 -27.20 1.01
N GLY A 7 -1.86 -28.22 1.79
CA GLY A 7 -0.54 -28.55 2.23
C GLY A 7 0.51 -28.31 1.16
N VAL A 8 1.62 -27.69 1.56
CA VAL A 8 2.84 -27.70 0.74
C VAL A 8 2.96 -29.15 0.27
N GLN A 9 2.78 -29.37 -1.04
CA GLN A 9 2.89 -30.70 -1.55
C GLN A 9 4.38 -31.05 -1.52
N LEU A 10 4.85 -31.56 -0.37
CA LEU A 10 6.24 -31.94 -0.14
C LEU A 10 6.79 -32.86 -1.24
N ARG A 11 5.90 -33.47 -2.03
CA ARG A 11 6.27 -34.23 -3.24
C ARG A 11 6.98 -33.42 -4.31
N ASN A 12 6.95 -32.09 -4.25
CA ASN A 12 7.62 -31.18 -5.18
C ASN A 12 8.92 -30.61 -4.60
N VAL A 13 9.35 -31.06 -3.42
CA VAL A 13 10.59 -30.61 -2.77
C VAL A 13 11.65 -31.68 -2.99
N SER A 14 12.77 -31.31 -3.58
CA SER A 14 13.92 -32.18 -3.82
C SER A 14 14.87 -32.21 -2.62
N VAL A 15 15.61 -33.28 -2.48
CA VAL A 15 16.66 -33.40 -1.45
C VAL A 15 17.72 -32.33 -1.70
N GLY A 16 18.00 -31.52 -0.68
CA GLY A 16 18.94 -30.39 -0.75
C GLY A 16 18.29 -29.02 -0.95
N GLU A 17 16.99 -28.96 -1.24
CA GLU A 17 16.24 -27.72 -1.26
C GLU A 17 15.96 -27.19 0.16
N LEU A 18 16.02 -25.88 0.31
CA LEU A 18 15.74 -25.20 1.57
C LEU A 18 14.24 -24.92 1.70
N LEU A 19 13.61 -25.48 2.74
CA LEU A 19 12.22 -25.21 3.10
C LEU A 19 12.16 -24.13 4.19
N CYS A 20 11.58 -22.97 3.87
CA CYS A 20 11.32 -21.94 4.84
C CYS A 20 9.88 -21.97 5.32
N MET A 21 9.67 -22.23 6.62
CA MET A 21 8.37 -22.18 7.28
C MET A 21 8.29 -20.94 8.16
N ARG A 22 7.44 -19.97 7.77
CA ARG A 22 7.20 -18.77 8.56
C ARG A 22 6.12 -19.04 9.61
N HIS A 23 6.46 -19.02 10.88
CA HIS A 23 5.53 -19.24 11.99
C HIS A 23 4.60 -18.07 12.25
N SER A 24 5.04 -16.84 11.93
CA SER A 24 4.25 -15.62 12.03
C SER A 24 4.63 -14.68 10.90
N LEU A 25 3.68 -13.86 10.44
CA LEU A 25 3.91 -12.81 9.44
C LEU A 25 4.13 -11.44 10.08
N TYR A 26 3.52 -11.18 11.23
CA TYR A 26 3.46 -9.87 11.86
C TYR A 26 3.75 -9.96 13.38
N ALA A 27 4.81 -10.68 13.77
CA ALA A 27 5.09 -10.91 15.19
C ALA A 27 5.59 -9.65 15.91
N ALA A 28 6.43 -8.84 15.26
CA ALA A 28 6.95 -7.59 15.79
C ALA A 28 7.47 -6.70 14.65
N THR A 29 7.55 -5.41 14.89
CA THR A 29 8.10 -4.39 13.98
C THR A 29 9.26 -3.68 14.69
N PRO A 30 10.52 -3.80 14.21
CA PRO A 30 11.67 -3.17 14.88
C PRO A 30 11.62 -1.64 14.94
N LEU A 31 11.06 -1.02 13.89
CA LEU A 31 10.95 0.44 13.79
C LEU A 31 9.49 0.80 13.55
N GLU A 32 8.89 1.51 14.50
CA GLU A 32 7.51 1.95 14.42
C GLU A 32 7.39 3.43 14.76
N PHE A 33 6.76 4.18 13.89
CA PHE A 33 6.55 5.62 14.02
C PHE A 33 5.06 5.92 14.03
N VAL A 34 4.56 6.47 15.14
CA VAL A 34 3.15 6.82 15.33
C VAL A 34 3.05 8.30 15.62
N SER A 35 2.22 9.02 14.89
CA SER A 35 2.01 10.48 15.09
C SER A 35 3.33 11.28 15.11
N CYS A 36 4.27 10.91 14.23
CA CYS A 36 5.58 11.54 14.12
C CYS A 36 5.62 12.57 12.98
N ARG A 37 6.49 13.58 13.11
CA ARG A 37 6.60 14.64 12.11
C ARG A 37 8.06 14.94 11.78
N ASP A 38 8.31 15.15 10.48
CA ASP A 38 9.60 15.62 9.95
C ASP A 38 10.75 14.68 10.35
N ILE A 39 10.61 13.40 10.02
CA ILE A 39 11.52 12.33 10.41
C ILE A 39 12.50 12.01 9.28
N ASP A 40 13.78 12.01 9.62
CA ASP A 40 14.87 11.50 8.80
C ASP A 40 15.42 10.20 9.39
N VAL A 41 15.32 9.12 8.62
CA VAL A 41 15.90 7.81 8.95
C VAL A 41 17.13 7.61 8.07
N VAL A 42 18.32 7.67 8.66
CA VAL A 42 19.58 7.74 7.91
C VAL A 42 20.55 6.65 8.35
N ASP A 43 21.13 5.94 7.38
CA ASP A 43 22.17 4.90 7.59
C ASP A 43 21.76 3.77 8.54
N ILE A 44 20.49 3.39 8.52
CA ILE A 44 19.97 2.26 9.32
C ILE A 44 20.02 0.99 8.47
N THR A 45 20.38 -0.13 9.08
CA THR A 45 20.29 -1.46 8.48
C THR A 45 19.47 -2.38 9.36
N VAL A 46 18.48 -3.07 8.77
CA VAL A 46 17.70 -4.13 9.40
C VAL A 46 18.09 -5.45 8.73
N ASN A 47 18.62 -6.39 9.49
CA ASN A 47 19.07 -7.69 8.96
C ASN A 47 18.02 -8.79 9.11
N ALA A 48 17.16 -8.67 10.13
CA ALA A 48 16.08 -9.61 10.35
C ALA A 48 14.90 -8.93 11.05
N SER A 49 13.70 -9.15 10.52
CA SER A 49 12.46 -8.74 11.17
C SER A 49 11.43 -9.88 11.17
N PRO A 50 10.82 -10.19 12.32
CA PRO A 50 9.76 -11.20 12.40
C PRO A 50 8.40 -10.71 11.89
N GLY A 51 8.29 -9.49 11.40
CA GLY A 51 7.11 -8.88 10.83
C GLY A 51 7.48 -7.84 9.78
N LEU A 52 6.90 -6.64 9.85
CA LEU A 52 7.32 -5.47 9.08
C LEU A 52 8.71 -5.02 9.57
N SER A 53 9.57 -4.54 8.69
CA SER A 53 10.85 -3.97 9.14
C SER A 53 10.71 -2.54 9.63
N CYS A 54 9.81 -1.77 9.04
CA CYS A 54 9.49 -0.42 9.45
C CYS A 54 8.01 -0.12 9.21
N ALA A 55 7.33 0.46 10.17
CA ALA A 55 5.97 0.96 10.03
C ALA A 55 5.89 2.47 10.28
N VAL A 56 5.25 3.20 9.37
CA VAL A 56 4.86 4.60 9.54
C VAL A 56 3.34 4.63 9.61
N LEU A 57 2.82 4.89 10.79
CA LEU A 57 1.41 4.76 11.13
C LEU A 57 0.68 6.11 11.06
N PRO A 58 -0.66 6.12 11.11
CA PRO A 58 -1.47 7.32 10.91
C PRO A 58 -1.06 8.52 11.77
N ASN A 59 -1.46 9.70 11.31
CA ASN A 59 -1.12 11.02 11.87
C ASN A 59 0.37 11.39 11.78
N SER A 60 1.16 10.59 11.08
CA SER A 60 2.54 10.93 10.77
C SER A 60 2.62 11.85 9.56
N ARG A 61 3.71 12.64 9.46
CA ARG A 61 3.90 13.62 8.41
C ARG A 61 5.37 13.79 8.04
N ASN A 62 5.67 13.84 6.74
CA ASN A 62 6.98 14.10 6.17
C ASN A 62 8.05 13.11 6.66
N PHE A 63 8.30 12.09 5.89
CA PHE A 63 9.33 11.11 6.16
C PHE A 63 10.38 11.08 5.05
N ARG A 64 11.64 10.93 5.43
CA ARG A 64 12.74 10.65 4.52
C ARG A 64 13.56 9.49 5.04
N PHE A 65 13.78 8.52 4.15
CA PHE A 65 14.68 7.39 4.37
C PHE A 65 15.89 7.57 3.43
N THR A 66 17.07 7.67 3.99
CA THR A 66 18.31 7.82 3.23
C THR A 66 19.29 6.72 3.60
N ARG A 67 19.72 5.94 2.62
CA ARG A 67 20.59 4.77 2.84
C ARG A 67 20.03 3.81 3.90
N PHE A 68 18.71 3.65 3.90
CA PHE A 68 18.01 2.67 4.70
C PHE A 68 18.10 1.31 4.00
N ARG A 69 18.56 0.30 4.71
CA ARG A 69 18.83 -1.01 4.16
C ARG A 69 18.09 -2.11 4.91
N ILE A 70 17.43 -2.98 4.18
CA ILE A 70 16.83 -4.20 4.71
C ILE A 70 17.46 -5.34 3.93
N LEU A 71 18.45 -5.98 4.51
CA LEU A 71 19.32 -6.96 3.85
C LEU A 71 19.53 -8.15 4.78
N PRO A 72 19.49 -9.41 4.30
CA PRO A 72 19.89 -10.55 5.13
C PRO A 72 21.33 -10.37 5.65
N GLU A 73 21.59 -10.82 6.84
CA GLU A 73 22.95 -10.86 7.37
C GLU A 73 23.80 -11.82 6.55
N HIS A 74 24.98 -11.39 6.15
CA HIS A 74 25.90 -12.20 5.36
C HIS A 74 26.25 -13.50 6.09
N GLY A 75 26.06 -14.64 5.42
CA GLY A 75 26.29 -15.96 5.99
C GLY A 75 25.15 -16.48 6.90
N SER A 76 24.08 -15.71 7.09
CA SER A 76 22.91 -16.16 7.82
C SER A 76 22.16 -17.26 7.07
N LEU A 77 21.61 -18.23 7.83
CA LEU A 77 20.67 -19.23 7.32
C LEU A 77 19.23 -18.69 7.24
N ILE A 78 18.97 -17.48 7.72
CA ILE A 78 17.65 -16.85 7.66
C ILE A 78 17.44 -16.31 6.23
N PRO A 79 16.49 -16.88 5.46
CA PRO A 79 16.34 -16.53 4.05
C PRO A 79 15.67 -15.16 3.82
N TYR A 80 14.93 -14.63 4.82
CA TYR A 80 14.23 -13.36 4.73
C TYR A 80 14.82 -12.32 5.69
N ALA A 81 15.09 -11.13 5.17
CA ALA A 81 15.43 -9.96 5.99
C ALA A 81 14.19 -9.34 6.67
N SER A 82 13.00 -9.58 6.10
CA SER A 82 11.72 -9.20 6.70
C SER A 82 10.69 -10.29 6.43
N ASN A 83 9.90 -10.68 7.43
CA ASN A 83 8.82 -11.66 7.22
C ASN A 83 7.61 -11.07 6.49
N ALA A 84 7.44 -9.76 6.52
CA ALA A 84 6.40 -9.00 5.81
C ALA A 84 7.05 -7.85 5.04
N ASP A 85 6.38 -6.68 4.95
CA ASP A 85 6.89 -5.54 4.18
C ASP A 85 8.21 -5.00 4.74
N GLY A 86 8.99 -4.41 3.85
CA GLY A 86 10.14 -3.62 4.23
C GLY A 86 9.73 -2.35 4.95
N ILE A 87 9.05 -1.46 4.25
CA ILE A 87 8.45 -0.24 4.82
C ILE A 87 6.96 -0.25 4.53
N HIS A 88 6.15 -0.18 5.59
CA HIS A 88 4.70 -0.08 5.50
C HIS A 88 4.24 1.30 5.97
N VAL A 89 3.57 2.06 5.11
CA VAL A 89 3.16 3.44 5.38
C VAL A 89 1.65 3.56 5.25
N THR A 90 0.98 3.79 6.37
CA THR A 90 -0.47 3.97 6.40
C THR A 90 -0.83 5.40 6.80
N GLY A 91 -1.60 6.10 5.98
CA GLY A 91 -2.16 7.40 6.35
C GLY A 91 -1.12 8.47 6.61
N LEU A 92 -0.11 8.61 5.73
CA LEU A 92 0.91 9.63 5.82
C LEU A 92 0.43 10.95 5.20
N ARG A 93 0.61 12.04 5.91
CA ARG A 93 0.42 13.41 5.38
C ARG A 93 1.74 13.97 4.82
N GLY A 94 1.64 14.83 3.81
CA GLY A 94 2.79 15.57 3.28
C GLY A 94 3.65 14.76 2.32
N THR A 95 4.87 14.35 2.69
CA THR A 95 5.83 13.72 1.77
C THR A 95 6.44 12.45 2.30
N LEU A 96 6.70 11.49 1.40
CA LEU A 96 7.56 10.34 1.62
C LEU A 96 8.73 10.38 0.63
N ARG A 97 9.96 10.24 1.11
CA ARG A 97 11.15 10.14 0.26
C ARG A 97 11.99 8.94 0.65
N LEU A 98 12.35 8.13 -0.34
CA LEU A 98 13.32 7.04 -0.24
C LEU A 98 14.49 7.36 -1.17
N GLU A 99 15.68 7.49 -0.63
CA GLU A 99 16.89 7.87 -1.38
C GLU A 99 18.05 6.91 -1.09
N ASN A 100 18.60 6.27 -2.13
CA ASN A 100 19.72 5.34 -2.01
C ASN A 100 19.45 4.17 -1.04
N CYS A 101 18.23 3.67 -1.00
CA CYS A 101 17.81 2.58 -0.14
C CYS A 101 17.98 1.22 -0.82
N SER A 102 18.10 0.15 -0.03
CA SER A 102 18.24 -1.21 -0.54
C SER A 102 17.37 -2.19 0.22
N PHE A 103 16.64 -3.00 -0.51
CA PHE A 103 15.69 -3.99 0.00
C PHE A 103 15.97 -5.34 -0.63
N GLN A 104 16.22 -6.36 0.17
CA GLN A 104 16.57 -7.67 -0.34
C GLN A 104 15.92 -8.79 0.48
N ASN A 105 15.40 -9.80 -0.21
CA ASN A 105 14.83 -11.01 0.39
C ASN A 105 13.70 -10.70 1.38
N LEU A 106 12.65 -10.05 0.91
CA LEU A 106 11.50 -9.69 1.74
C LEU A 106 10.37 -10.71 1.60
N GLY A 107 9.70 -10.95 2.69
CA GLY A 107 8.55 -11.86 2.76
C GLY A 107 7.27 -11.25 2.17
N ASP A 108 7.22 -9.95 1.92
CA ASP A 108 6.16 -9.22 1.23
C ASP A 108 6.74 -8.04 0.44
N ASP A 109 6.11 -6.87 0.39
CA ASP A 109 6.51 -5.72 -0.43
C ASP A 109 7.75 -5.01 0.12
N ALA A 110 8.55 -4.37 -0.73
CA ALA A 110 9.63 -3.52 -0.24
C ALA A 110 9.09 -2.20 0.32
N LEU A 111 8.12 -1.62 -0.35
CA LEU A 111 7.33 -0.49 0.13
C LEU A 111 5.85 -0.75 -0.14
N ASN A 112 5.03 -0.62 0.87
CA ASN A 112 3.58 -0.45 0.76
C ASN A 112 3.23 0.94 1.29
N ILE A 113 2.64 1.79 0.45
CA ILE A 113 2.14 3.11 0.85
C ILE A 113 0.69 3.29 0.44
N HIS A 114 -0.16 3.54 1.43
CA HIS A 114 -1.60 3.72 1.24
C HIS A 114 -2.21 4.65 2.29
N SER A 115 -3.45 5.11 2.03
CA SER A 115 -4.32 5.66 3.06
C SER A 115 -5.40 4.63 3.43
N GLN A 116 -6.00 4.80 4.59
CA GLN A 116 -7.23 4.06 4.92
C GLN A 116 -8.39 4.68 4.18
N GLY A 117 -9.11 3.91 3.38
CA GLY A 117 -10.37 4.33 2.78
C GLY A 117 -11.55 4.18 3.75
N ALA A 118 -12.72 4.68 3.36
CA ALA A 118 -13.96 4.42 4.08
C ALA A 118 -15.08 4.07 3.10
N THR A 119 -16.02 3.22 3.55
CA THR A 119 -17.22 2.87 2.79
C THR A 119 -18.44 3.51 3.43
N VAL A 120 -19.22 4.22 2.65
CA VAL A 120 -20.46 4.85 3.08
C VAL A 120 -21.53 3.79 3.33
N TYR A 121 -22.21 3.84 4.47
CA TYR A 121 -23.38 2.99 4.71
C TYR A 121 -24.67 3.77 4.92
N ARG A 122 -24.59 5.06 5.30
CA ARG A 122 -25.77 5.92 5.48
C ARG A 122 -25.43 7.39 5.26
N VAL A 123 -26.36 8.12 4.66
CA VAL A 123 -26.26 9.58 4.47
C VAL A 123 -27.57 10.23 4.93
N SER A 124 -27.46 11.39 5.60
CA SER A 124 -28.59 12.20 6.04
C SER A 124 -28.19 13.68 6.04
N GLY A 125 -28.53 14.40 4.96
CA GLY A 125 -28.11 15.78 4.75
C GLY A 125 -26.58 15.90 4.71
N SER A 126 -25.99 16.66 5.62
CA SER A 126 -24.53 16.79 5.74
C SER A 126 -23.88 15.71 6.59
N VAL A 127 -24.62 14.77 7.15
CA VAL A 127 -24.09 13.70 8.00
C VAL A 127 -23.89 12.43 7.19
N ILE A 128 -22.64 11.95 7.15
CA ILE A 128 -22.21 10.77 6.43
C ILE A 128 -21.70 9.75 7.45
N GLN A 129 -22.30 8.59 7.48
CA GLN A 129 -21.84 7.46 8.27
C GLN A 129 -21.10 6.48 7.38
N CYS A 130 -19.88 6.13 7.76
CA CYS A 130 -18.98 5.29 6.97
C CYS A 130 -18.18 4.36 7.89
N TYR A 131 -17.50 3.39 7.31
CA TYR A 131 -16.72 2.40 8.07
C TYR A 131 -15.52 1.90 7.24
N ALA A 132 -14.51 1.36 7.90
CA ALA A 132 -13.42 0.66 7.25
C ALA A 132 -13.91 -0.73 6.82
N LYS A 133 -14.11 -0.93 5.52
CA LYS A 133 -14.54 -2.22 5.01
C LYS A 133 -13.34 -3.14 4.78
N ARG A 134 -13.08 -4.03 5.75
CA ARG A 134 -12.04 -5.05 5.67
C ARG A 134 -12.68 -6.42 5.78
N PHE A 135 -12.38 -7.35 4.89
CA PHE A 135 -12.86 -8.75 4.92
C PHE A 135 -14.33 -8.89 5.39
N PHE A 136 -14.53 -9.21 6.66
CA PHE A 136 -15.86 -9.43 7.26
C PHE A 136 -16.32 -8.28 8.15
N SER A 137 -15.65 -7.12 8.10
CA SER A 137 -16.02 -5.97 8.92
C SER A 137 -17.41 -5.45 8.55
N THR A 138 -18.13 -4.98 9.55
CA THR A 138 -19.42 -4.29 9.43
C THR A 138 -19.33 -2.90 10.07
N PRO A 139 -20.29 -2.01 9.82
CA PRO A 139 -20.31 -0.70 10.47
C PRO A 139 -20.26 -0.74 12.00
N GLU A 140 -20.73 -1.83 12.60
CA GLU A 140 -20.81 -2.02 14.05
C GLU A 140 -19.63 -2.81 14.63
N SER A 141 -18.84 -3.47 13.78
CA SER A 141 -17.68 -4.26 14.23
C SER A 141 -16.51 -3.37 14.63
N GLU A 142 -15.67 -3.86 15.54
CA GLU A 142 -14.44 -3.18 15.92
C GLU A 142 -13.50 -3.00 14.72
N ASP A 143 -13.37 -4.02 13.89
CA ASP A 143 -12.60 -3.97 12.64
C ASP A 143 -13.15 -2.97 11.60
N GLY A 144 -14.41 -2.57 11.75
CA GLY A 144 -15.06 -1.55 10.91
C GLY A 144 -14.80 -0.12 11.39
N ARG A 145 -14.06 0.09 12.47
CA ARG A 145 -13.74 1.43 12.95
C ARG A 145 -12.64 2.07 12.09
N LEU A 146 -12.89 3.33 11.74
CA LEU A 146 -11.86 4.20 11.20
C LEU A 146 -10.96 4.70 12.33
N GLU A 147 -9.73 5.12 11.97
CA GLU A 147 -8.84 5.74 12.94
C GLU A 147 -9.46 6.98 13.60
N PRO A 148 -9.20 7.23 14.89
CA PRO A 148 -9.79 8.37 15.62
C PRO A 148 -9.56 9.72 14.95
N GLU A 149 -8.48 9.88 14.22
CA GLU A 149 -8.14 11.11 13.47
C GLU A 149 -8.12 10.86 11.95
N TRP A 150 -8.94 9.90 11.47
CA TRP A 150 -9.05 9.62 10.02
C TRP A 150 -9.41 10.88 9.22
N ALA A 151 -10.15 11.81 9.81
CA ALA A 151 -10.39 13.13 9.26
C ALA A 151 -10.39 14.19 10.37
N VAL A 152 -10.00 15.41 10.02
CA VAL A 152 -10.09 16.57 10.88
C VAL A 152 -10.82 17.69 10.15
N PRO A 153 -11.40 18.69 10.86
CA PRO A 153 -12.03 19.83 10.23
C PRO A 153 -11.11 20.52 9.22
N GLY A 154 -11.63 20.78 8.03
CA GLY A 154 -10.90 21.37 6.90
C GLY A 154 -10.29 20.33 5.94
N ASP A 155 -10.22 19.04 6.28
CA ASP A 155 -9.81 18.02 5.33
C ASP A 155 -10.81 17.90 4.17
N VAL A 156 -10.31 17.58 2.97
CA VAL A 156 -11.12 17.36 1.78
C VAL A 156 -11.25 15.86 1.56
N ILE A 157 -12.48 15.36 1.52
CA ILE A 157 -12.82 13.96 1.27
C ILE A 157 -13.33 13.83 -0.16
N ARG A 158 -12.70 12.95 -0.93
CA ARG A 158 -13.20 12.56 -2.26
C ARG A 158 -14.17 11.40 -2.17
N ILE A 159 -15.17 11.42 -3.04
CA ILE A 159 -16.20 10.40 -3.17
C ILE A 159 -15.95 9.62 -4.46
N TYR A 160 -15.90 8.30 -4.35
CA TYR A 160 -15.79 7.40 -5.48
C TYR A 160 -17.00 6.47 -5.53
N ASP A 161 -17.54 6.27 -6.71
CA ASP A 161 -18.65 5.34 -6.93
C ASP A 161 -18.24 3.90 -6.56
N GLY A 162 -18.99 3.27 -5.69
CA GLY A 162 -18.65 1.96 -5.14
C GLY A 162 -18.73 0.80 -6.14
N LYS A 163 -19.26 1.03 -7.36
CA LYS A 163 -19.37 0.02 -8.43
C LYS A 163 -18.35 0.23 -9.54
N THR A 164 -18.07 1.47 -9.89
CA THR A 164 -17.24 1.83 -11.03
C THR A 164 -15.90 2.44 -10.63
N PHE A 165 -15.72 2.78 -9.36
CA PHE A 165 -14.56 3.50 -8.82
C PHE A 165 -14.35 4.90 -9.43
N LYS A 166 -15.32 5.41 -10.16
CA LYS A 166 -15.27 6.74 -10.74
C LYS A 166 -15.42 7.80 -9.65
N MET A 167 -14.59 8.84 -9.69
CA MET A 167 -14.74 9.98 -8.81
C MET A 167 -16.08 10.69 -9.11
N LYS A 168 -16.90 10.90 -8.09
CA LYS A 168 -18.22 11.57 -8.16
C LYS A 168 -18.15 13.01 -7.72
N GLY A 169 -17.30 13.32 -6.74
CA GLY A 169 -17.17 14.65 -6.17
C GLY A 169 -16.30 14.67 -4.93
N GLN A 170 -16.36 15.77 -4.21
CA GLN A 170 -15.64 15.93 -2.95
C GLN A 170 -16.39 16.88 -2.01
N PHE A 171 -16.09 16.82 -0.73
CA PHE A 171 -16.59 17.75 0.28
C PHE A 171 -15.54 18.07 1.34
N THR A 172 -15.71 19.18 2.05
CA THR A 172 -14.86 19.58 3.17
C THR A 172 -15.47 19.10 4.49
N VAL A 173 -14.62 18.57 5.35
CA VAL A 173 -15.02 18.10 6.69
C VAL A 173 -15.25 19.27 7.63
N LYS A 174 -16.44 19.35 8.22
CA LYS A 174 -16.77 20.29 9.31
C LYS A 174 -16.48 19.67 10.67
N ALA A 175 -16.79 18.40 10.84
CA ALA A 175 -16.54 17.65 12.07
C ALA A 175 -16.39 16.15 11.75
N TYR A 176 -15.63 15.46 12.59
CA TYR A 176 -15.46 14.01 12.52
C TYR A 176 -15.57 13.41 13.92
N ASP A 177 -16.26 12.32 14.01
CA ASP A 177 -16.31 11.40 15.14
C ASP A 177 -16.25 10.00 14.56
N VAL A 178 -15.56 9.07 15.16
CA VAL A 178 -15.28 7.74 14.58
C VAL A 178 -16.48 7.18 13.81
N ASN A 179 -16.27 6.88 12.51
CA ASN A 179 -17.30 6.40 11.57
C ASN A 179 -18.42 7.41 11.21
N LYS A 180 -18.29 8.67 11.63
CA LYS A 180 -19.27 9.71 11.34
C LYS A 180 -18.56 11.01 10.90
N ILE A 181 -18.87 11.47 9.71
CA ILE A 181 -18.37 12.72 9.14
C ILE A 181 -19.54 13.70 9.05
N VAL A 182 -19.29 14.96 9.39
CA VAL A 182 -20.19 16.07 9.08
C VAL A 182 -19.49 16.92 8.04
N SER A 183 -20.09 17.10 6.88
CA SER A 183 -19.59 18.01 5.83
C SER A 183 -19.99 19.46 6.11
N GLU A 184 -19.23 20.44 5.57
CA GLU A 184 -19.57 21.85 5.67
C GLU A 184 -20.90 22.19 4.97
N THR A 185 -21.18 21.49 3.88
CA THR A 185 -22.38 21.65 3.07
C THR A 185 -23.07 20.29 2.88
N GLU A 186 -24.33 20.30 2.50
CA GLU A 186 -25.01 19.08 2.09
C GLU A 186 -24.33 18.43 0.87
N VAL A 187 -24.17 17.11 0.91
CA VAL A 187 -23.56 16.33 -0.17
C VAL A 187 -24.66 15.59 -0.91
N THR A 188 -24.88 15.95 -2.17
CA THR A 188 -26.03 15.45 -2.95
C THR A 188 -25.71 14.21 -3.80
N ASP A 189 -24.44 14.04 -4.23
CA ASP A 189 -24.03 12.89 -5.05
C ASP A 189 -23.21 11.89 -4.26
N ILE A 190 -23.84 11.29 -3.25
CA ILE A 190 -23.25 10.28 -2.38
C ILE A 190 -24.32 9.25 -1.97
N ALA A 191 -23.97 7.99 -1.97
CA ALA A 191 -24.87 6.89 -1.64
C ALA A 191 -24.19 5.81 -0.80
N ALA A 192 -24.98 4.97 -0.15
CA ALA A 192 -24.48 3.77 0.52
C ALA A 192 -23.74 2.88 -0.49
N GLY A 193 -22.56 2.42 -0.11
CA GLY A 193 -21.64 1.64 -0.95
C GLY A 193 -20.58 2.46 -1.66
N ASP A 194 -20.68 3.79 -1.69
CA ASP A 194 -19.62 4.66 -2.20
C ASP A 194 -18.39 4.61 -1.31
N PHE A 195 -17.23 4.86 -1.91
CA PHE A 195 -15.95 4.91 -1.21
C PHE A 195 -15.51 6.34 -0.96
N LEU A 196 -14.87 6.55 0.18
CA LEU A 196 -14.33 7.84 0.59
C LEU A 196 -12.82 7.74 0.74
N ALA A 197 -12.11 8.77 0.30
CA ALA A 197 -10.69 8.94 0.51
C ALA A 197 -10.39 10.32 1.05
N ASN A 198 -9.63 10.40 2.14
CA ASN A 198 -9.14 11.64 2.69
C ASN A 198 -7.89 12.08 1.93
N THR A 199 -7.99 13.18 1.16
CA THR A 199 -6.88 13.68 0.33
C THR A 199 -5.69 14.18 1.13
N ALA A 200 -5.88 14.49 2.41
CA ALA A 200 -4.78 14.88 3.30
C ALA A 200 -3.74 13.75 3.49
N TYR A 201 -4.12 12.50 3.24
CA TYR A 201 -3.24 11.32 3.29
C TYR A 201 -2.69 10.91 1.93
N PHE A 202 -2.84 11.73 0.91
CA PHE A 202 -2.23 11.51 -0.40
C PHE A 202 -0.79 12.06 -0.40
N ALA A 203 0.09 11.41 0.36
CA ALA A 203 1.46 11.83 0.49
C ALA A 203 2.18 11.83 -0.87
N LYS A 204 2.87 12.93 -1.20
CA LYS A 204 3.76 12.98 -2.37
C LYS A 204 4.94 12.06 -2.14
N THR A 205 5.06 11.03 -2.98
CA THR A 205 6.05 9.97 -2.81
C THR A 205 7.17 10.09 -3.83
N THR A 206 8.41 9.98 -3.39
CA THR A 206 9.59 9.94 -4.26
C THR A 206 10.46 8.77 -3.86
N VAL A 207 10.81 7.91 -4.83
CA VAL A 207 11.72 6.78 -4.65
C VAL A 207 12.84 6.92 -5.66
N GLN A 208 14.07 7.17 -5.20
CA GLN A 208 15.21 7.47 -6.06
C GLN A 208 16.43 6.64 -5.72
N ASN A 209 17.13 6.14 -6.76
CA ASN A 209 18.38 5.41 -6.63
C ASN A 209 18.30 4.21 -5.68
N CYS A 210 17.16 3.54 -5.64
CA CYS A 210 16.91 2.40 -4.75
C CYS A 210 17.09 1.07 -5.48
N ASN A 211 17.52 0.03 -4.73
CA ASN A 211 17.61 -1.34 -5.22
C ASN A 211 16.60 -2.21 -4.48
N ILE A 212 15.78 -2.94 -5.24
CA ILE A 212 14.76 -3.85 -4.72
C ILE A 212 15.01 -5.23 -5.33
N GLU A 213 15.31 -6.23 -4.50
CA GLU A 213 15.72 -7.55 -4.95
C GLU A 213 15.00 -8.67 -4.20
N ASN A 214 14.55 -9.69 -4.94
CA ASN A 214 14.03 -10.95 -4.38
C ASN A 214 12.90 -10.76 -3.37
N THR A 215 11.88 -9.97 -3.70
CA THR A 215 10.66 -9.86 -2.89
C THR A 215 9.71 -11.02 -3.21
N ARG A 216 9.11 -11.62 -2.18
CA ARG A 216 8.12 -12.69 -2.37
C ARG A 216 6.82 -12.17 -3.01
N ALA A 217 6.53 -10.90 -2.84
CA ALA A 217 5.36 -10.25 -3.44
C ALA A 217 5.80 -9.15 -4.41
N ARG A 218 5.45 -7.93 -4.15
CA ARG A 218 5.72 -6.79 -5.04
C ARG A 218 6.99 -6.04 -4.62
N GLY A 219 7.55 -5.29 -5.55
CA GLY A 219 8.58 -4.32 -5.17
C GLY A 219 7.95 -3.13 -4.43
N LEU A 220 7.14 -2.35 -5.14
CA LEU A 220 6.44 -1.19 -4.57
C LEU A 220 4.94 -1.34 -4.79
N LEU A 221 4.16 -1.23 -3.72
CA LEU A 221 2.71 -1.06 -3.75
C LEU A 221 2.40 0.41 -3.49
N ILE A 222 1.86 1.10 -4.50
CA ILE A 222 1.65 2.54 -4.50
C ILE A 222 0.15 2.84 -4.57
N GLU A 223 -0.39 3.35 -3.49
CA GLU A 223 -1.78 3.74 -3.35
C GLU A 223 -1.88 5.16 -2.78
N THR A 224 -1.18 6.07 -3.46
CA THR A 224 -1.16 7.51 -3.19
C THR A 224 -1.17 8.30 -4.49
N ALA A 225 -1.63 9.55 -4.47
CA ALA A 225 -1.94 10.31 -5.66
C ALA A 225 -0.72 10.63 -6.53
N ASP A 226 0.32 11.22 -5.95
CA ASP A 226 1.49 11.72 -6.68
C ASP A 226 2.75 10.91 -6.34
N THR A 227 3.32 10.24 -7.35
CA THR A 227 4.52 9.41 -7.14
C THR A 227 5.54 9.56 -8.26
N VAL A 228 6.81 9.72 -7.89
CA VAL A 228 7.95 9.69 -8.78
C VAL A 228 8.91 8.56 -8.37
N ILE A 229 9.22 7.66 -9.31
CA ILE A 229 10.17 6.56 -9.13
C ILE A 229 11.27 6.74 -10.17
N GLU A 230 12.51 6.98 -9.72
CA GLU A 230 13.60 7.38 -10.60
C GLU A 230 14.89 6.61 -10.31
N ASN A 231 15.55 6.13 -11.37
CA ASN A 231 16.87 5.47 -11.32
C ASN A 231 16.89 4.28 -10.34
N CYS A 232 15.80 3.53 -10.24
CA CYS A 232 15.69 2.36 -9.37
C CYS A 232 15.95 1.07 -10.13
N LYS A 233 16.41 0.06 -9.41
CA LYS A 233 16.61 -1.29 -9.95
C LYS A 233 15.70 -2.27 -9.23
N PHE A 234 15.01 -3.09 -10.01
CA PHE A 234 14.13 -4.15 -9.55
C PHE A 234 14.62 -5.48 -10.11
N TYR A 235 14.87 -6.44 -9.25
CA TYR A 235 15.32 -7.77 -9.64
C TYR A 235 14.57 -8.85 -8.87
N GLY A 236 14.05 -9.84 -9.59
CA GLY A 236 13.51 -11.05 -8.96
C GLY A 236 12.27 -10.86 -8.09
N THR A 237 11.43 -9.86 -8.37
CA THR A 237 10.14 -9.74 -7.67
C THR A 237 9.19 -10.84 -8.11
N ALA A 238 8.56 -11.55 -7.18
CA ALA A 238 7.66 -12.65 -7.54
C ALA A 238 6.35 -12.17 -8.18
N ALA A 239 5.81 -11.04 -7.72
CA ALA A 239 4.71 -10.33 -8.35
C ALA A 239 5.22 -9.10 -9.12
N ALA A 240 4.35 -8.14 -9.42
CA ALA A 240 4.74 -6.92 -10.12
C ALA A 240 5.83 -6.15 -9.36
N ALA A 241 6.83 -5.64 -10.08
CA ALA A 241 7.86 -4.81 -9.45
C ALA A 241 7.28 -3.51 -8.91
N ILE A 242 6.35 -2.90 -9.64
CA ILE A 242 5.57 -1.74 -9.20
C ILE A 242 4.10 -2.02 -9.48
N ILE A 243 3.26 -1.84 -8.48
CA ILE A 243 1.81 -1.94 -8.63
C ILE A 243 1.13 -0.71 -8.02
N ALA A 244 0.14 -0.19 -8.75
CA ALA A 244 -0.84 0.77 -8.25
C ALA A 244 -2.23 0.15 -8.38
N ALA A 245 -2.83 -0.26 -7.27
CA ALA A 245 -4.04 -1.06 -7.28
C ALA A 245 -4.86 -0.89 -5.98
N PRO A 246 -5.59 0.23 -5.82
CA PRO A 246 -6.41 0.45 -4.63
C PRO A 246 -7.36 -0.71 -4.35
N ASP A 247 -7.47 -1.08 -3.07
CA ASP A 247 -8.25 -2.21 -2.56
C ASP A 247 -9.19 -1.78 -1.44
N MET A 248 -10.45 -1.52 -1.77
CA MET A 248 -11.44 -1.02 -0.82
C MET A 248 -12.25 -2.11 -0.11
N THR A 249 -11.98 -3.38 -0.34
CA THR A 249 -12.85 -4.44 0.21
C THR A 249 -12.12 -5.52 0.99
N VAL A 250 -10.83 -5.72 0.75
CA VAL A 250 -10.03 -6.70 1.49
C VAL A 250 -9.13 -6.00 2.50
N TRP A 251 -8.28 -5.08 2.03
CA TRP A 251 -7.30 -4.40 2.88
C TRP A 251 -7.73 -2.99 3.28
N ASN A 252 -8.72 -2.42 2.58
CA ASN A 252 -9.20 -1.05 2.78
C ASN A 252 -8.11 -0.01 2.52
N GLU A 253 -7.34 -0.25 1.45
CA GLU A 253 -6.21 0.59 1.02
C GLU A 253 -6.64 1.51 -0.12
N MET A 254 -6.28 2.78 -0.04
CA MET A 254 -6.65 3.86 -0.94
C MET A 254 -5.41 4.76 -1.14
N ALA A 255 -5.11 5.39 -2.29
CA ALA A 255 -6.00 5.93 -3.30
C ALA A 255 -5.62 5.53 -4.75
N PRO A 256 -6.44 5.94 -5.75
CA PRO A 256 -6.02 5.95 -7.16
C PRO A 256 -4.85 6.89 -7.40
N ILE A 257 -4.03 6.57 -8.40
CA ILE A 257 -2.95 7.45 -8.87
C ILE A 257 -3.56 8.68 -9.57
N GLU A 258 -3.02 9.86 -9.29
CA GLU A 258 -3.23 11.07 -10.10
C GLU A 258 -2.08 11.27 -11.06
N ASN A 259 -0.84 11.20 -10.56
CA ASN A 259 0.37 11.30 -11.36
C ASN A 259 1.38 10.25 -10.91
N LEU A 260 1.79 9.39 -11.83
CA LEU A 260 2.85 8.40 -11.62
C LEU A 260 3.92 8.58 -12.70
N THR A 261 5.12 8.93 -12.31
CA THR A 261 6.27 8.98 -13.21
C THR A 261 7.27 7.91 -12.82
N ILE A 262 7.62 7.03 -13.77
CA ILE A 262 8.67 6.00 -13.63
C ILE A 262 9.73 6.27 -14.69
N LYS A 263 10.96 6.60 -14.26
CA LYS A 263 11.98 7.09 -15.17
C LYS A 263 13.36 6.50 -14.85
N GLY A 264 14.09 6.08 -15.89
CA GLY A 264 15.46 5.58 -15.77
C GLY A 264 15.60 4.32 -14.93
N CYS A 265 14.53 3.52 -14.77
CA CYS A 265 14.51 2.31 -13.96
C CYS A 265 14.85 1.07 -14.78
N ALA A 266 15.42 0.07 -14.12
CA ALA A 266 15.68 -1.24 -14.70
C ALA A 266 14.85 -2.31 -13.98
N PHE A 267 14.19 -3.16 -14.77
CA PHE A 267 13.35 -4.26 -14.30
C PHE A 267 13.88 -5.57 -14.89
N GLU A 268 14.40 -6.44 -14.06
CA GLU A 268 14.96 -7.71 -14.46
C GLU A 268 14.33 -8.87 -13.70
N ASN A 269 13.90 -9.89 -14.42
CA ASN A 269 13.28 -11.09 -13.84
C ASN A 269 12.12 -10.78 -12.86
N CYS A 270 11.31 -9.75 -13.15
CA CYS A 270 10.18 -9.36 -12.32
C CYS A 270 8.90 -10.05 -12.78
N GLY A 271 7.98 -10.32 -11.83
CA GLY A 271 6.73 -11.02 -12.13
C GLY A 271 6.95 -12.48 -12.48
N ASN A 272 7.90 -13.14 -11.85
CA ASN A 272 8.32 -14.50 -12.20
C ASN A 272 7.52 -15.62 -11.51
N SER A 273 6.58 -15.27 -10.62
CA SER A 273 5.77 -16.26 -9.90
C SER A 273 4.74 -16.92 -10.80
N THR A 274 4.70 -18.25 -10.76
CA THR A 274 3.65 -19.03 -11.42
C THR A 274 2.34 -19.11 -10.62
N VAL A 275 2.32 -18.58 -9.40
CA VAL A 275 1.20 -18.68 -8.44
C VAL A 275 0.48 -17.34 -8.28
N ASN A 276 1.05 -16.25 -8.76
CA ASN A 276 0.50 -14.91 -8.61
C ASN A 276 0.03 -14.37 -9.96
N GLU A 277 -1.26 -14.06 -10.07
CA GLU A 277 -1.86 -13.56 -11.32
C GLU A 277 -1.41 -12.15 -11.73
N LYS A 278 -0.76 -11.41 -10.81
CA LYS A 278 -0.31 -10.02 -11.04
C LYS A 278 1.18 -9.97 -11.37
N CYS A 279 1.59 -10.74 -12.37
CA CYS A 279 2.98 -10.87 -12.79
C CYS A 279 3.31 -9.87 -13.90
N SER A 280 4.01 -8.79 -13.59
CA SER A 280 4.46 -7.77 -14.56
C SER A 280 5.60 -6.92 -13.99
N GLY A 281 6.29 -6.18 -14.85
CA GLY A 281 7.22 -5.13 -14.38
C GLY A 281 6.44 -4.00 -13.69
N VAL A 282 5.47 -3.43 -14.39
CA VAL A 282 4.60 -2.37 -13.88
C VAL A 282 3.13 -2.72 -14.14
N LEU A 283 2.29 -2.59 -13.11
CA LEU A 283 0.86 -2.82 -13.19
C LEU A 283 0.09 -1.66 -12.56
N VAL A 284 -0.75 -1.00 -13.34
CA VAL A 284 -1.68 0.03 -12.85
C VAL A 284 -3.10 -0.49 -13.07
N THR A 285 -3.84 -0.70 -12.01
CA THR A 285 -5.16 -1.34 -12.05
C THR A 285 -5.97 -1.00 -10.79
N VAL A 286 -7.14 -1.58 -10.67
CA VAL A 286 -7.94 -1.61 -9.43
C VAL A 286 -8.04 -3.06 -8.99
N ASN A 287 -8.02 -3.34 -7.70
CA ASN A 287 -8.14 -4.71 -7.22
C ASN A 287 -9.58 -5.23 -7.37
N HIS A 288 -9.79 -6.01 -8.41
CA HIS A 288 -11.11 -6.52 -8.81
C HIS A 288 -11.83 -7.35 -7.77
N ASN A 289 -11.11 -8.32 -7.20
CA ASN A 289 -11.72 -9.31 -6.30
C ASN A 289 -12.23 -8.65 -5.03
N ALA A 290 -11.63 -7.52 -4.70
CA ALA A 290 -11.93 -6.79 -3.51
C ALA A 290 -13.14 -5.87 -3.66
N CYS A 291 -13.30 -5.20 -4.81
CA CYS A 291 -14.36 -4.21 -5.00
C CYS A 291 -15.67 -4.79 -5.56
N GLY A 292 -15.71 -6.06 -5.95
CA GLY A 292 -16.87 -6.68 -6.62
C GLY A 292 -17.22 -6.00 -7.95
N VAL A 293 -16.32 -5.19 -8.49
CA VAL A 293 -16.51 -4.42 -9.72
C VAL A 293 -16.22 -5.32 -10.91
N LYS A 294 -17.17 -5.48 -11.79
CA LYS A 294 -17.02 -6.24 -13.04
C LYS A 294 -16.62 -5.38 -14.25
N HIS A 295 -16.83 -4.07 -14.15
CA HIS A 295 -16.55 -3.13 -15.24
C HIS A 295 -16.00 -1.83 -14.66
N TYR A 296 -14.85 -1.38 -15.16
CA TYR A 296 -14.22 -0.13 -14.75
C TYR A 296 -14.58 1.01 -15.67
N SER A 297 -14.78 2.17 -15.10
CA SER A 297 -14.84 3.40 -15.88
C SER A 297 -13.43 3.78 -16.35
N PRO A 298 -13.26 4.25 -17.60
CA PRO A 298 -12.01 4.89 -18.01
C PRO A 298 -11.64 6.06 -17.10
N GLY A 299 -10.34 6.26 -16.85
CA GLY A 299 -9.85 7.43 -16.10
C GLY A 299 -10.00 7.31 -14.58
N ILE A 300 -9.99 6.10 -14.01
CA ILE A 300 -9.87 5.87 -12.56
C ILE A 300 -8.53 6.38 -12.08
N HIS A 301 -7.46 5.97 -12.75
CA HIS A 301 -6.12 6.52 -12.56
C HIS A 301 -5.90 7.69 -13.52
N GLY A 302 -5.10 8.67 -13.08
CA GLY A 302 -4.72 9.85 -13.85
C GLY A 302 -3.55 9.58 -14.78
N GLU A 303 -2.58 10.51 -14.81
CA GLU A 303 -1.45 10.43 -15.72
C GLU A 303 -0.41 9.38 -15.27
N VAL A 304 0.04 8.56 -16.20
CA VAL A 304 1.14 7.61 -15.98
C VAL A 304 2.20 7.83 -17.06
N VAL A 305 3.40 8.22 -16.64
CA VAL A 305 4.55 8.47 -17.51
C VAL A 305 5.63 7.43 -17.27
N LEU A 306 5.97 6.67 -18.30
CA LEU A 306 7.09 5.72 -18.33
C LEU A 306 8.14 6.25 -19.29
N ARG A 307 9.37 6.57 -18.81
CA ARG A 307 10.43 7.14 -19.65
C ARG A 307 11.77 6.51 -19.35
N ASP A 308 12.53 6.19 -20.40
CA ASP A 308 13.92 5.73 -20.33
C ASP A 308 14.10 4.49 -19.41
N ASN A 309 13.10 3.61 -19.36
CA ASN A 309 13.14 2.40 -18.55
C ASN A 309 13.61 1.19 -19.37
N LEU A 310 14.26 0.26 -18.69
CA LEU A 310 14.77 -0.98 -19.28
C LEU A 310 14.05 -2.18 -18.65
N PHE A 311 13.44 -3.03 -19.48
CA PHE A 311 12.81 -4.28 -19.07
C PHE A 311 13.62 -5.45 -19.62
N LEU A 312 14.14 -6.27 -18.72
CA LEU A 312 14.94 -7.45 -19.00
C LEU A 312 14.25 -8.72 -18.52
N ARG A 313 14.57 -9.82 -19.19
CA ARG A 313 14.00 -11.13 -18.85
C ARG A 313 14.84 -11.79 -17.77
#